data_8cc7d4c5a9ad889a966a796e601da8ad
#
_entry.id   8cc7d4c5a9ad889a966a796e601da8ad
#
_cell.length_a   1.000
_cell.length_b   1.000
_cell.length_c   1.000
_cell.angle_alpha   90.00
_cell.angle_beta   90.00
_cell.angle_gamma   90.00
#
_symmetry.space_group_name_H-M   'P 1'
#
loop_
_entity.id
_entity.type
_entity.pdbx_description
1 polymer ?
#
loop_
_entity_poly.entity_id
_entity_poly.type
_entity_poly.pdbx_seq_one_letter_code
_entity_poly.pdbx_strand_id
1 'polypeptide(L)'
;MGGFFGAISKRDCVLDIFFGVDYHSHLGTRRGGMAIYDANTGFQRQIHNIENTPFRTKFDKDVASMKGHLGIGCISDYEPQPLIVRSHHGTYAIVTVGKINNTNEIVEQLFKSGHSHFLEMSGGDVNATELVASVINQKQNLIEGIQYAQEVIDGSMTMLIMTPKGILAARDKLGRTPVALGQKENAYCISFESFAYLNLGYTSLRELGPGEIAIVTPEGVKTLVEPGKDMKICTFLWVYYGFTASSYEGLNVEQMRYNCGARLARRDDAQPDIVAGVPD
;
A
#
# COMPACT_ATOMS: atom_id res chain seq x y z
N MET A 1 -5.70 8.47 5.44
CA MET A 1 -4.63 7.94 4.56
C MET A 1 -4.33 6.50 4.92
N GLY A 2 -3.27 5.94 4.43
CA GLY A 2 -2.87 4.59 4.75
C GLY A 2 -1.51 4.26 4.15
N GLY A 3 -0.95 3.13 4.56
CA GLY A 3 0.28 2.57 4.01
C GLY A 3 0.19 1.06 3.96
N PHE A 4 0.93 0.44 3.07
CA PHE A 4 0.93 -1.00 2.90
C PHE A 4 2.34 -1.59 2.94
N PHE A 5 2.39 -2.85 3.27
CA PHE A 5 3.59 -3.67 3.16
C PHE A 5 3.22 -5.06 2.62
N GLY A 6 4.06 -5.58 1.74
CA GLY A 6 3.95 -6.95 1.25
C GLY A 6 5.33 -7.60 1.23
N ALA A 7 5.40 -8.89 1.50
CA ALA A 7 6.63 -9.66 1.38
C ALA A 7 6.38 -11.06 0.86
N ILE A 8 7.37 -11.58 0.16
CA ILE A 8 7.44 -12.96 -0.29
C ILE A 8 8.85 -13.49 -0.02
N SER A 9 8.93 -14.69 0.53
CA SER A 9 10.19 -15.28 0.98
C SER A 9 10.20 -16.79 0.76
N LYS A 10 11.39 -17.37 0.62
CA LYS A 10 11.58 -18.82 0.69
C LYS A 10 11.48 -19.38 2.12
N ARG A 11 11.39 -18.50 3.13
CA ARG A 11 11.17 -18.82 4.54
C ARG A 11 9.91 -18.14 5.02
N ASP A 12 9.48 -18.44 6.25
CA ASP A 12 8.38 -17.72 6.88
C ASP A 12 8.64 -16.20 6.88
N CYS A 13 7.65 -15.41 6.48
CA CYS A 13 7.76 -13.95 6.38
C CYS A 13 6.73 -13.20 7.24
N VAL A 14 6.05 -13.88 8.15
CA VAL A 14 4.99 -13.26 8.98
C VAL A 14 5.53 -12.08 9.77
N LEU A 15 6.72 -12.20 10.36
CA LEU A 15 7.35 -11.09 11.11
C LEU A 15 7.73 -9.91 10.20
N ASP A 16 8.16 -10.18 8.97
CA ASP A 16 8.45 -9.10 8.01
C ASP A 16 7.17 -8.31 7.69
N ILE A 17 6.05 -9.01 7.50
CA ILE A 17 4.75 -8.35 7.27
C ILE A 17 4.31 -7.57 8.51
N PHE A 18 4.39 -8.19 9.69
CA PHE A 18 3.99 -7.58 10.94
C PHE A 18 4.73 -6.27 11.21
N PHE A 19 6.05 -6.29 11.21
CA PHE A 19 6.84 -5.08 11.44
C PHE A 19 6.77 -4.10 10.25
N GLY A 20 6.71 -4.62 9.02
CA GLY A 20 6.57 -3.78 7.83
C GLY A 20 5.28 -2.97 7.85
N VAL A 21 4.16 -3.57 8.28
CA VAL A 21 2.89 -2.84 8.46
C VAL A 21 2.96 -1.88 9.64
N ASP A 22 3.52 -2.32 10.77
CA ASP A 22 3.66 -1.49 11.97
C ASP A 22 4.47 -0.21 11.71
N TYR A 23 5.52 -0.29 10.91
CA TYR A 23 6.31 0.89 10.50
C TYR A 23 5.52 1.92 9.68
N HIS A 24 4.33 1.57 9.17
CA HIS A 24 3.42 2.50 8.52
C HIS A 24 2.34 3.09 9.47
N SER A 25 2.43 2.85 10.78
CA SER A 25 1.41 3.28 11.76
C SER A 25 1.21 4.81 11.84
N HIS A 26 2.19 5.61 11.41
CA HIS A 26 2.05 7.06 11.31
C HIS A 26 1.17 7.52 10.12
N LEU A 27 0.87 6.63 9.16
CA LEU A 27 0.04 6.93 7.98
C LEU A 27 -1.45 6.68 8.19
N GLY A 28 -1.84 6.05 9.29
CA GLY A 28 -3.22 5.79 9.61
C GLY A 28 -3.39 5.30 11.04
N THR A 29 -4.55 5.57 11.64
CA THR A 29 -4.76 5.40 13.08
C THR A 29 -5.95 4.54 13.45
N ARG A 30 -6.76 4.07 12.48
CA ARG A 30 -8.03 3.42 12.80
C ARG A 30 -8.06 1.92 12.59
N ARG A 31 -7.52 1.45 11.48
CA ARG A 31 -7.56 0.04 11.08
C ARG A 31 -6.18 -0.45 10.73
N GLY A 32 -5.87 -1.66 11.16
CA GLY A 32 -4.71 -2.39 10.71
C GLY A 32 -5.12 -3.80 10.30
N GLY A 33 -4.48 -4.35 9.28
CA GLY A 33 -4.79 -5.68 8.82
C GLY A 33 -3.63 -6.38 8.15
N MET A 34 -3.62 -7.70 8.26
CA MET A 34 -2.65 -8.60 7.63
C MET A 34 -3.38 -9.77 6.97
N ALA A 35 -2.91 -10.18 5.81
CA ALA A 35 -3.26 -11.45 5.19
C ALA A 35 -1.98 -12.20 4.82
N ILE A 36 -1.92 -13.47 5.21
CA ILE A 36 -0.79 -14.37 4.97
C ILE A 36 -1.30 -15.55 4.15
N TYR A 37 -0.48 -16.06 3.26
CA TYR A 37 -0.78 -17.27 2.51
C TYR A 37 0.30 -18.33 2.73
N ASP A 38 -0.14 -19.54 2.96
CA ASP A 38 0.66 -20.76 2.98
C ASP A 38 -0.05 -21.85 2.17
N ALA A 39 0.72 -22.66 1.47
CA ALA A 39 0.15 -23.71 0.60
C ALA A 39 -0.65 -24.79 1.36
N ASN A 40 -0.34 -25.02 2.65
CA ASN A 40 -1.01 -26.03 3.47
C ASN A 40 -2.25 -25.49 4.17
N THR A 41 -2.21 -24.24 4.64
CA THR A 41 -3.29 -23.63 5.45
C THR A 41 -4.16 -22.66 4.64
N GLY A 42 -3.74 -22.27 3.43
CA GLY A 42 -4.44 -21.31 2.61
C GLY A 42 -4.25 -19.85 3.08
N PHE A 43 -5.25 -19.03 2.83
CA PHE A 43 -5.27 -17.62 3.25
C PHE A 43 -5.68 -17.49 4.71
N GLN A 44 -4.87 -16.79 5.49
CA GLN A 44 -5.12 -16.40 6.87
C GLN A 44 -5.24 -14.87 6.90
N ARG A 45 -6.23 -14.31 7.58
CA ARG A 45 -6.46 -12.86 7.65
C ARG A 45 -6.85 -12.45 9.06
N GLN A 46 -6.27 -11.33 9.52
CA GLN A 46 -6.70 -10.62 10.73
C GLN A 46 -6.80 -9.12 10.45
N ILE A 47 -7.81 -8.50 11.01
CA ILE A 47 -8.06 -7.04 10.93
C ILE A 47 -8.48 -6.57 12.32
N HIS A 48 -7.86 -5.50 12.80
CA HIS A 48 -8.16 -4.91 14.09
C HIS A 48 -8.41 -3.41 13.99
N ASN A 49 -9.25 -2.92 14.93
CA ASN A 49 -9.29 -1.50 15.25
C ASN A 49 -8.05 -1.17 16.10
N ILE A 50 -7.28 -0.16 15.69
CA ILE A 50 -6.05 0.29 16.33
C ILE A 50 -6.15 1.70 16.92
N GLU A 51 -7.36 2.30 16.96
CA GLU A 51 -7.57 3.68 17.45
C GLU A 51 -7.07 3.87 18.89
N ASN A 52 -7.29 2.88 19.75
CA ASN A 52 -7.01 2.98 21.19
C ASN A 52 -5.85 2.06 21.65
N THR A 53 -5.23 1.35 20.72
CA THR A 53 -4.16 0.40 21.06
C THR A 53 -3.23 0.24 19.84
N PRO A 54 -1.90 0.37 20.02
CA PRO A 54 -0.96 0.25 18.92
C PRO A 54 -1.10 -1.06 18.15
N PHE A 55 -0.79 -1.02 16.85
CA PHE A 55 -0.82 -2.16 15.95
C PHE A 55 -0.10 -3.39 16.54
N ARG A 56 1.11 -3.23 17.04
CA ARG A 56 1.91 -4.32 17.64
C ARG A 56 1.15 -5.06 18.72
N THR A 57 0.52 -4.34 19.63
CA THR A 57 -0.20 -4.95 20.76
C THR A 57 -1.43 -5.71 20.30
N LYS A 58 -2.13 -5.21 19.27
CA LYS A 58 -3.34 -5.87 18.75
C LYS A 58 -3.03 -7.17 18.02
N PHE A 59 -1.93 -7.22 17.28
CA PHE A 59 -1.58 -8.34 16.43
C PHE A 59 -0.62 -9.37 17.06
N ASP A 60 -0.14 -9.14 18.29
CA ASP A 60 0.85 -9.99 18.95
C ASP A 60 0.44 -11.48 19.00
N LYS A 61 -0.82 -11.75 19.37
CA LYS A 61 -1.36 -13.12 19.44
C LYS A 61 -1.57 -13.72 18.03
N ASP A 62 -2.00 -12.91 17.08
CA ASP A 62 -2.26 -13.38 15.72
C ASP A 62 -0.95 -13.79 15.04
N VAL A 63 0.07 -12.96 15.15
CA VAL A 63 1.41 -13.22 14.61
C VAL A 63 1.99 -14.52 15.14
N ALA A 64 1.79 -14.81 16.42
CA ALA A 64 2.27 -16.07 17.02
C ALA A 64 1.61 -17.33 16.42
N SER A 65 0.40 -17.20 15.88
CA SER A 65 -0.37 -18.29 15.29
C SER A 65 -0.28 -18.40 13.77
N MET A 66 0.03 -17.28 13.08
CA MET A 66 0.15 -17.24 11.64
C MET A 66 1.46 -17.82 11.14
N LYS A 67 1.42 -18.46 9.97
CA LYS A 67 2.62 -18.94 9.26
C LYS A 67 2.41 -18.77 7.76
N GLY A 68 3.48 -18.42 7.05
CA GLY A 68 3.43 -18.37 5.60
C GLY A 68 4.64 -17.71 4.96
N HIS A 69 4.73 -17.93 3.67
CA HIS A 69 5.86 -17.50 2.84
C HIS A 69 5.55 -16.24 2.03
N LEU A 70 4.32 -15.74 2.14
CA LEU A 70 3.83 -14.64 1.33
C LEU A 70 2.70 -13.96 2.09
N GLY A 71 2.74 -12.64 2.12
CA GLY A 71 1.74 -11.87 2.84
C GLY A 71 1.70 -10.41 2.38
N ILE A 72 0.55 -9.78 2.68
CA ILE A 72 0.30 -8.35 2.51
C ILE A 72 -0.40 -7.81 3.74
N GLY A 73 -0.19 -6.54 4.04
CA GLY A 73 -0.94 -5.87 5.09
C GLY A 73 -0.96 -4.37 4.90
N CYS A 74 -1.78 -3.71 5.67
CA CYS A 74 -1.92 -2.26 5.60
C CYS A 74 -2.37 -1.63 6.92
N ILE A 75 -2.10 -0.35 7.02
CA ILE A 75 -2.73 0.58 7.94
C ILE A 75 -3.70 1.44 7.13
N SER A 76 -4.91 1.69 7.66
CA SER A 76 -5.95 2.49 7.01
C SER A 76 -6.71 3.33 8.03
N ASP A 77 -7.21 4.50 7.60
CA ASP A 77 -8.08 5.34 8.40
C ASP A 77 -9.57 5.03 8.19
N TYR A 78 -9.92 4.30 7.16
CA TYR A 78 -11.31 4.12 6.76
C TYR A 78 -11.70 2.64 6.65
N GLU A 79 -11.16 1.94 5.67
CA GLU A 79 -11.64 0.62 5.32
C GLU A 79 -10.95 -0.49 6.10
N PRO A 80 -11.72 -1.51 6.54
CA PRO A 80 -11.13 -2.78 6.96
C PRO A 80 -10.53 -3.49 5.74
N GLN A 81 -9.24 -3.77 5.79
CA GLN A 81 -8.48 -4.50 4.78
C GLN A 81 -7.29 -5.23 5.43
N PRO A 82 -6.70 -6.28 4.79
CA PRO A 82 -6.94 -6.80 3.44
C PRO A 82 -8.31 -7.45 3.26
N LEU A 83 -8.86 -7.42 2.05
CA LEU A 83 -10.03 -8.23 1.69
C LEU A 83 -9.57 -9.53 1.05
N ILE A 84 -10.18 -10.67 1.41
CA ILE A 84 -10.04 -11.94 0.69
C ILE A 84 -11.22 -12.07 -0.25
N VAL A 85 -10.93 -12.16 -1.55
CA VAL A 85 -11.90 -12.20 -2.62
C VAL A 85 -11.86 -13.56 -3.29
N ARG A 86 -13.03 -14.17 -3.52
CA ARG A 86 -13.20 -15.34 -4.38
C ARG A 86 -13.92 -14.92 -5.65
N SER A 87 -13.27 -15.06 -6.78
CA SER A 87 -13.81 -14.71 -8.10
C SER A 87 -13.44 -15.75 -9.16
N HIS A 88 -13.78 -15.49 -10.42
CA HIS A 88 -13.35 -16.32 -11.54
C HIS A 88 -11.82 -16.30 -11.77
N HIS A 89 -11.10 -15.30 -11.20
CA HIS A 89 -9.63 -15.29 -11.16
C HIS A 89 -9.03 -16.24 -10.11
N GLY A 90 -9.86 -16.92 -9.33
CA GLY A 90 -9.47 -17.70 -8.15
C GLY A 90 -9.64 -16.90 -6.86
N THR A 91 -8.98 -17.36 -5.80
CA THR A 91 -8.94 -16.64 -4.51
C THR A 91 -7.69 -15.77 -4.46
N TYR A 92 -7.85 -14.52 -4.04
CA TYR A 92 -6.76 -13.58 -3.81
C TYR A 92 -7.06 -12.69 -2.60
N ALA A 93 -6.02 -12.10 -2.03
CA ALA A 93 -6.18 -11.02 -1.04
C ALA A 93 -5.74 -9.69 -1.66
N ILE A 94 -6.42 -8.61 -1.32
CA ILE A 94 -6.14 -7.27 -1.86
C ILE A 94 -6.06 -6.23 -0.75
N VAL A 95 -5.09 -5.32 -0.88
CA VAL A 95 -5.00 -4.05 -0.14
C VAL A 95 -4.90 -2.90 -1.13
N THR A 96 -5.47 -1.77 -0.75
CA THR A 96 -5.48 -0.56 -1.56
C THR A 96 -5.12 0.67 -0.72
N VAL A 97 -4.39 1.59 -1.32
CA VAL A 97 -4.13 2.92 -0.75
C VAL A 97 -4.36 3.97 -1.81
N GLY A 98 -5.24 4.90 -1.52
CA GLY A 98 -5.59 5.97 -2.45
C GLY A 98 -6.91 6.64 -2.11
N LYS A 99 -7.44 7.36 -3.07
CA LYS A 99 -8.75 8.01 -3.00
C LYS A 99 -9.45 7.91 -4.35
N ILE A 100 -10.72 7.49 -4.33
CA ILE A 100 -11.60 7.45 -5.47
C ILE A 100 -12.54 8.65 -5.40
N ASN A 101 -12.54 9.53 -6.40
CA ASN A 101 -13.40 10.71 -6.44
C ASN A 101 -14.75 10.40 -7.07
N ASN A 102 -14.81 9.44 -7.99
CA ASN A 102 -15.98 9.05 -8.76
C ASN A 102 -16.65 7.75 -8.27
N THR A 103 -16.63 7.50 -6.96
CA THR A 103 -17.20 6.27 -6.34
C THR A 103 -18.62 5.98 -6.81
N ASN A 104 -19.52 6.96 -6.73
CA ASN A 104 -20.93 6.78 -7.08
C ASN A 104 -21.13 6.41 -8.55
N GLU A 105 -20.36 7.02 -9.46
CA GLU A 105 -20.41 6.73 -10.90
C GLU A 105 -19.98 5.28 -11.18
N ILE A 106 -18.90 4.82 -10.51
CA ILE A 106 -18.43 3.44 -10.65
C ILE A 106 -19.46 2.45 -10.10
N VAL A 107 -20.06 2.74 -8.93
CA VAL A 107 -21.10 1.91 -8.32
C VAL A 107 -22.31 1.77 -9.26
N GLU A 108 -22.78 2.87 -9.85
CA GLU A 108 -23.89 2.84 -10.82
C GLU A 108 -23.53 2.02 -12.08
N GLN A 109 -22.30 2.15 -12.58
CA GLN A 109 -21.85 1.36 -13.74
C GLN A 109 -21.82 -0.13 -13.40
N LEU A 110 -21.34 -0.49 -12.20
CA LEU A 110 -21.31 -1.87 -11.73
C LEU A 110 -22.72 -2.45 -11.63
N PHE A 111 -23.67 -1.72 -11.07
CA PHE A 111 -25.07 -2.18 -11.00
C PHE A 111 -25.70 -2.35 -12.39
N LYS A 112 -25.43 -1.44 -13.33
CA LYS A 112 -25.87 -1.59 -14.73
C LYS A 112 -25.26 -2.80 -15.43
N SER A 113 -24.07 -3.22 -15.03
CA SER A 113 -23.38 -4.41 -15.58
C SER A 113 -23.75 -5.73 -14.87
N GLY A 114 -24.69 -5.70 -13.92
CA GLY A 114 -25.21 -6.88 -13.25
C GLY A 114 -24.63 -7.15 -11.86
N HIS A 115 -23.81 -6.27 -11.33
CA HIS A 115 -23.42 -6.34 -9.91
C HIS A 115 -24.64 -6.08 -9.05
N SER A 116 -24.90 -6.89 -8.03
CA SER A 116 -26.15 -6.84 -7.28
C SER A 116 -26.03 -6.15 -5.92
N HIS A 117 -24.84 -6.15 -5.31
CA HIS A 117 -24.62 -5.62 -3.95
C HIS A 117 -23.14 -5.45 -3.66
N PHE A 118 -22.85 -4.68 -2.60
CA PHE A 118 -21.58 -4.61 -1.91
C PHE A 118 -21.77 -5.17 -0.49
N LEU A 119 -20.79 -5.88 0.03
CA LEU A 119 -20.84 -6.54 1.33
C LEU A 119 -20.09 -5.75 2.42
N GLU A 120 -18.97 -5.15 2.04
CA GLU A 120 -18.15 -4.39 2.98
C GLU A 120 -18.50 -2.92 2.92
N MET A 121 -19.21 -2.43 3.95
CA MET A 121 -19.58 -1.02 4.08
C MET A 121 -18.77 -0.36 5.19
N SER A 122 -18.29 0.84 4.93
CA SER A 122 -17.50 1.63 5.89
C SER A 122 -18.19 2.96 6.17
N GLY A 123 -18.79 3.10 7.36
CA GLY A 123 -19.45 4.35 7.75
C GLY A 123 -20.69 4.73 6.92
N GLY A 124 -21.31 3.76 6.24
CA GLY A 124 -22.42 3.97 5.34
C GLY A 124 -22.03 4.07 3.86
N ASP A 125 -20.74 4.13 3.57
CA ASP A 125 -20.20 4.15 2.21
C ASP A 125 -19.68 2.77 1.79
N VAL A 126 -19.62 2.52 0.48
CA VAL A 126 -19.02 1.30 -0.09
C VAL A 126 -17.53 1.28 0.23
N ASN A 127 -17.03 0.15 0.69
CA ASN A 127 -15.60 -0.04 0.92
C ASN A 127 -14.83 0.14 -0.40
N ALA A 128 -13.88 1.08 -0.43
CA ALA A 128 -13.11 1.41 -1.63
C ALA A 128 -12.31 0.20 -2.16
N THR A 129 -11.81 -0.66 -1.27
CA THR A 129 -11.07 -1.87 -1.65
C THR A 129 -11.99 -2.90 -2.32
N GLU A 130 -13.23 -3.07 -1.83
CA GLU A 130 -14.24 -3.93 -2.47
C GLU A 130 -14.65 -3.37 -3.84
N LEU A 131 -14.83 -2.05 -3.93
CA LEU A 131 -15.14 -1.39 -5.20
C LEU A 131 -14.07 -1.65 -6.24
N VAL A 132 -12.79 -1.49 -5.88
CA VAL A 132 -11.64 -1.78 -6.75
C VAL A 132 -11.64 -3.26 -7.18
N ALA A 133 -11.83 -4.18 -6.23
CA ALA A 133 -11.91 -5.61 -6.53
C ALA A 133 -13.06 -5.93 -7.50
N SER A 134 -14.22 -5.28 -7.32
CA SER A 134 -15.38 -5.44 -8.21
C SER A 134 -15.12 -4.92 -9.63
N VAL A 135 -14.39 -3.81 -9.76
CA VAL A 135 -13.95 -3.28 -11.06
C VAL A 135 -12.98 -4.25 -11.74
N ILE A 136 -11.97 -4.74 -10.99
CA ILE A 136 -10.98 -5.70 -11.50
C ILE A 136 -11.67 -6.97 -12.00
N ASN A 137 -12.66 -7.47 -11.28
CA ASN A 137 -13.38 -8.69 -11.61
C ASN A 137 -14.29 -8.57 -12.86
N GLN A 138 -14.42 -7.40 -13.48
CA GLN A 138 -15.13 -7.25 -14.76
C GLN A 138 -14.30 -7.73 -15.96
N LYS A 139 -13.01 -7.96 -15.81
CA LYS A 139 -12.12 -8.36 -16.90
C LYS A 139 -11.74 -9.84 -16.80
N GLN A 140 -11.18 -10.39 -17.88
CA GLN A 140 -10.90 -11.82 -17.99
C GLN A 140 -9.70 -12.28 -17.14
N ASN A 141 -8.76 -11.38 -16.86
CA ASN A 141 -7.61 -11.66 -16.01
C ASN A 141 -7.27 -10.46 -15.12
N LEU A 142 -6.49 -10.71 -14.07
CA LEU A 142 -6.15 -9.69 -13.08
C LEU A 142 -5.39 -8.49 -13.66
N ILE A 143 -4.52 -8.71 -14.66
CA ILE A 143 -3.71 -7.63 -15.24
C ILE A 143 -4.62 -6.67 -16.01
N GLU A 144 -5.46 -7.18 -16.89
CA GLU A 144 -6.47 -6.37 -17.59
C GLU A 144 -7.42 -5.68 -16.61
N GLY A 145 -7.79 -6.36 -15.53
CA GLY A 145 -8.62 -5.81 -14.48
C GLY A 145 -7.97 -4.63 -13.76
N ILE A 146 -6.69 -4.75 -13.41
CA ILE A 146 -5.91 -3.66 -12.78
C ILE A 146 -5.78 -2.48 -13.74
N GLN A 147 -5.45 -2.72 -15.01
CA GLN A 147 -5.36 -1.66 -16.03
C GLN A 147 -6.70 -0.94 -16.19
N TYR A 148 -7.80 -1.69 -16.23
CA TYR A 148 -9.14 -1.12 -16.30
C TYR A 148 -9.47 -0.27 -15.06
N ALA A 149 -9.12 -0.75 -13.85
CA ALA A 149 -9.29 0.04 -12.64
C ALA A 149 -8.47 1.34 -12.67
N GLN A 150 -7.23 1.30 -13.18
CA GLN A 150 -6.39 2.49 -13.37
C GLN A 150 -6.98 3.49 -14.39
N GLU A 151 -7.77 3.02 -15.34
CA GLU A 151 -8.44 3.88 -16.35
C GLU A 151 -9.70 4.54 -15.83
N VAL A 152 -10.57 3.78 -15.14
CA VAL A 152 -11.90 4.27 -14.74
C VAL A 152 -11.92 5.02 -13.42
N ILE A 153 -10.92 4.80 -12.56
CA ILE A 153 -10.83 5.51 -11.27
C ILE A 153 -10.32 6.93 -11.49
N ASP A 154 -11.17 7.90 -11.19
CA ASP A 154 -10.73 9.28 -11.00
C ASP A 154 -10.19 9.43 -9.59
N GLY A 155 -8.89 9.70 -9.49
CA GLY A 155 -8.21 9.80 -8.22
C GLY A 155 -6.82 9.16 -8.23
N SER A 156 -6.53 8.44 -7.16
CA SER A 156 -5.29 7.66 -6.98
C SER A 156 -5.65 6.32 -6.34
N MET A 157 -5.18 5.24 -6.91
CA MET A 157 -5.40 3.91 -6.33
C MET A 157 -4.20 3.00 -6.61
N THR A 158 -3.35 2.88 -5.63
CA THR A 158 -2.24 1.92 -5.61
C THR A 158 -2.69 0.67 -4.86
N MET A 159 -2.28 -0.51 -5.33
CA MET A 159 -2.78 -1.77 -4.78
C MET A 159 -1.74 -2.88 -4.77
N LEU A 160 -1.88 -3.79 -3.80
CA LEU A 160 -1.23 -5.09 -3.79
C LEU A 160 -2.29 -6.19 -3.86
N ILE A 161 -2.10 -7.13 -4.77
CA ILE A 161 -2.98 -8.31 -4.90
C ILE A 161 -2.13 -9.55 -4.70
N MET A 162 -2.37 -10.25 -3.58
CA MET A 162 -1.70 -11.49 -3.23
C MET A 162 -2.47 -12.68 -3.77
N THR A 163 -1.84 -13.45 -4.61
CA THR A 163 -2.32 -14.74 -5.12
C THR A 163 -1.40 -15.86 -4.65
N PRO A 164 -1.80 -17.14 -4.73
CA PRO A 164 -0.88 -18.25 -4.43
C PRO A 164 0.41 -18.28 -5.28
N LYS A 165 0.45 -17.52 -6.38
CA LYS A 165 1.59 -17.48 -7.31
C LYS A 165 2.56 -16.32 -7.04
N GLY A 166 2.18 -15.37 -6.18
CA GLY A 166 2.97 -14.16 -5.91
C GLY A 166 2.10 -12.94 -5.63
N ILE A 167 2.75 -11.79 -5.50
CA ILE A 167 2.09 -10.51 -5.23
C ILE A 167 2.17 -9.65 -6.50
N LEU A 168 1.02 -9.26 -7.03
CA LEU A 168 0.91 -8.20 -8.03
C LEU A 168 0.97 -6.86 -7.29
N ALA A 169 1.90 -6.01 -7.66
CA ALA A 169 2.02 -4.64 -7.19
C ALA A 169 1.67 -3.70 -8.35
N ALA A 170 0.72 -2.80 -8.14
CA ALA A 170 0.29 -1.85 -9.15
C ALA A 170 0.28 -0.43 -8.60
N ARG A 171 1.04 0.44 -9.25
CA ARG A 171 1.05 1.88 -8.94
C ARG A 171 -0.05 2.58 -9.71
N ASP A 172 -0.67 3.60 -9.14
CA ASP A 172 -1.70 4.37 -9.82
C ASP A 172 -1.21 5.00 -11.14
N LYS A 173 -2.15 5.27 -12.05
CA LYS A 173 -1.86 5.72 -13.43
C LYS A 173 -0.91 6.91 -13.52
N LEU A 174 -0.95 7.82 -12.56
CA LEU A 174 -0.13 9.03 -12.53
C LEU A 174 1.01 8.97 -11.50
N GLY A 175 1.20 7.83 -10.83
CA GLY A 175 2.25 7.65 -9.83
C GLY A 175 2.15 8.58 -8.62
N ARG A 176 0.93 8.97 -8.22
CA ARG A 176 0.72 9.92 -7.11
C ARG A 176 1.21 9.38 -5.77
N THR A 177 1.08 8.07 -5.57
CA THR A 177 1.54 7.37 -4.38
C THR A 177 2.68 6.40 -4.72
N PRO A 178 3.67 6.22 -3.83
CA PRO A 178 4.83 5.39 -4.11
C PRO A 178 4.53 3.91 -4.01
N VAL A 179 5.31 3.11 -4.74
CA VAL A 179 5.46 1.66 -4.55
C VAL A 179 6.93 1.34 -4.65
N ALA A 180 7.57 1.13 -3.51
CA ALA A 180 8.98 0.80 -3.44
C ALA A 180 9.18 -0.72 -3.31
N LEU A 181 10.18 -1.22 -4.00
CA LEU A 181 10.57 -2.63 -3.98
C LEU A 181 11.90 -2.77 -3.25
N GLY A 182 11.97 -3.73 -2.35
CA GLY A 182 13.18 -4.09 -1.64
C GLY A 182 13.52 -5.58 -1.81
N GLN A 183 14.79 -5.92 -1.60
CA GLN A 183 15.28 -7.28 -1.65
C GLN A 183 16.23 -7.58 -0.50
N LYS A 184 16.22 -8.81 -0.03
CA LYS A 184 17.24 -9.40 0.83
C LYS A 184 17.47 -10.85 0.43
N GLU A 185 18.41 -11.53 1.08
CA GLU A 185 18.64 -12.93 0.79
C GLU A 185 17.36 -13.77 0.87
N ASN A 186 16.97 -14.38 -0.23
CA ASN A 186 15.79 -15.25 -0.37
C ASN A 186 14.42 -14.57 -0.14
N ALA A 187 14.33 -13.23 -0.20
CA ALA A 187 13.07 -12.51 0.00
C ALA A 187 13.01 -11.21 -0.79
N TYR A 188 11.77 -10.84 -1.16
CA TYR A 188 11.44 -9.55 -1.76
C TYR A 188 10.31 -8.91 -0.98
N CYS A 189 10.28 -7.58 -0.96
CA CYS A 189 9.19 -6.83 -0.34
C CYS A 189 8.69 -5.71 -1.25
N ILE A 190 7.46 -5.30 -0.98
CA ILE A 190 6.78 -4.15 -1.59
C ILE A 190 6.33 -3.26 -0.44
N SER A 191 6.66 -1.98 -0.49
CA SER A 191 6.37 -1.06 0.59
C SER A 191 5.88 0.29 0.07
N PHE A 192 5.05 0.95 0.85
CA PHE A 192 4.68 2.34 0.61
C PHE A 192 5.87 3.28 0.94
N GLU A 193 6.65 2.96 1.98
CA GLU A 193 7.79 3.74 2.42
C GLU A 193 9.08 2.93 2.46
N SER A 194 10.19 3.55 2.04
CA SER A 194 11.48 2.86 1.98
C SER A 194 12.08 2.56 3.36
N PHE A 195 11.89 3.43 4.37
CA PHE A 195 12.45 3.20 5.70
C PHE A 195 11.92 1.90 6.34
N ALA A 196 10.68 1.51 6.04
CA ALA A 196 10.07 0.32 6.61
C ALA A 196 10.84 -0.95 6.24
N TYR A 197 11.17 -1.13 4.96
CA TYR A 197 11.92 -2.31 4.55
C TYR A 197 13.42 -2.22 4.87
N LEU A 198 13.99 -1.01 4.90
CA LEU A 198 15.38 -0.82 5.31
C LEU A 198 15.59 -1.28 6.76
N ASN A 199 14.66 -0.96 7.66
CA ASN A 199 14.69 -1.43 9.05
C ASN A 199 14.53 -2.96 9.20
N LEU A 200 13.99 -3.63 8.17
CA LEU A 200 13.86 -5.09 8.12
C LEU A 200 15.04 -5.78 7.42
N GLY A 201 16.11 -5.03 7.11
CA GLY A 201 17.31 -5.54 6.49
C GLY A 201 17.19 -5.80 4.98
N TYR A 202 16.16 -5.26 4.34
CA TYR A 202 16.10 -5.24 2.87
C TYR A 202 16.93 -4.09 2.33
N THR A 203 17.43 -4.25 1.13
CA THR A 203 18.07 -3.19 0.34
C THR A 203 17.09 -2.73 -0.74
N SER A 204 17.18 -1.44 -1.10
CA SER A 204 16.33 -0.89 -2.17
C SER A 204 16.65 -1.55 -3.51
N LEU A 205 15.61 -1.99 -4.21
CA LEU A 205 15.73 -2.52 -5.57
C LEU A 205 15.38 -1.42 -6.60
N ARG A 206 14.16 -0.92 -6.56
CA ARG A 206 13.65 0.19 -7.38
C ARG A 206 12.26 0.62 -6.90
N GLU A 207 11.75 1.70 -7.45
CA GLU A 207 10.33 2.06 -7.35
C GLU A 207 9.60 1.71 -8.65
N LEU A 208 8.27 1.44 -8.55
CA LEU A 208 7.44 1.30 -9.74
C LEU A 208 7.14 2.67 -10.33
N GLY A 209 7.12 2.78 -11.66
CA GLY A 209 6.69 3.98 -12.35
C GLY A 209 5.16 4.16 -12.43
N PRO A 210 4.67 5.28 -12.99
CA PRO A 210 3.24 5.56 -13.13
C PRO A 210 2.52 4.48 -13.93
N GLY A 211 1.44 3.92 -13.37
CA GLY A 211 0.63 2.88 -14.02
C GLY A 211 1.32 1.52 -14.17
N GLU A 212 2.55 1.38 -13.68
CA GLU A 212 3.29 0.11 -13.77
C GLU A 212 2.62 -0.98 -12.95
N ILE A 213 2.63 -2.20 -13.52
CA ILE A 213 2.21 -3.42 -12.84
C ILE A 213 3.38 -4.40 -12.86
N ALA A 214 3.79 -4.87 -11.68
CA ALA A 214 4.82 -5.88 -11.52
C ALA A 214 4.30 -7.07 -10.71
N ILE A 215 4.83 -8.25 -11.00
CA ILE A 215 4.66 -9.43 -10.14
C ILE A 215 5.95 -9.67 -9.36
N VAL A 216 5.78 -9.89 -8.06
CA VAL A 216 6.85 -10.26 -7.14
C VAL A 216 6.67 -11.72 -6.76
N THR A 217 7.70 -12.53 -7.00
CA THR A 217 7.75 -13.97 -6.70
C THR A 217 9.01 -14.28 -5.88
N PRO A 218 9.16 -15.49 -5.32
CA PRO A 218 10.40 -15.85 -4.63
C PRO A 218 11.66 -15.83 -5.53
N GLU A 219 11.46 -15.89 -6.86
CA GLU A 219 12.52 -15.87 -7.86
C GLU A 219 12.93 -14.47 -8.27
N GLY A 220 12.08 -13.47 -8.01
CA GLY A 220 12.38 -12.08 -8.37
C GLY A 220 11.15 -11.23 -8.69
N VAL A 221 11.43 -10.10 -9.28
CA VAL A 221 10.44 -9.10 -9.71
C VAL A 221 10.41 -9.07 -11.24
N LYS A 222 9.20 -9.15 -11.80
CA LYS A 222 8.98 -9.05 -13.25
C LYS A 222 7.94 -7.98 -13.54
N THR A 223 8.29 -7.01 -14.39
CA THR A 223 7.33 -6.04 -14.95
C THR A 223 6.38 -6.76 -15.90
N LEU A 224 5.08 -6.54 -15.74
CA LEU A 224 4.00 -7.09 -16.56
C LEU A 224 3.38 -6.02 -17.45
N VAL A 225 3.32 -4.78 -16.96
CA VAL A 225 2.90 -3.58 -17.69
C VAL A 225 3.93 -2.49 -17.45
N GLU A 226 4.51 -1.99 -18.52
CA GLU A 226 5.53 -0.96 -18.46
C GLU A 226 4.96 0.38 -17.94
N PRO A 227 5.78 1.20 -17.25
CA PRO A 227 5.33 2.47 -16.73
C PRO A 227 5.01 3.48 -17.82
N GLY A 228 4.02 4.33 -17.53
CA GLY A 228 3.74 5.52 -18.31
C GLY A 228 4.81 6.61 -18.12
N LYS A 229 4.73 7.67 -18.94
CA LYS A 229 5.68 8.79 -18.89
C LYS A 229 5.24 9.93 -17.97
N ASP A 230 3.95 10.04 -17.72
CA ASP A 230 3.37 11.17 -16.97
C ASP A 230 3.30 10.84 -15.48
N MET A 231 4.16 11.51 -14.71
CA MET A 231 4.16 11.39 -13.25
C MET A 231 3.63 12.67 -12.61
N LYS A 232 2.72 12.50 -11.65
CA LYS A 232 2.16 13.55 -10.79
C LYS A 232 2.21 13.12 -9.33
N ILE A 233 3.41 12.87 -8.83
CA ILE A 233 3.61 12.43 -7.46
C ILE A 233 3.09 13.46 -6.46
N CYS A 234 2.51 12.98 -5.36
CA CYS A 234 1.99 13.82 -4.29
C CYS A 234 3.14 14.43 -3.47
N THR A 235 3.29 15.74 -3.50
CA THR A 235 4.35 16.43 -2.75
C THR A 235 4.17 16.37 -1.23
N PHE A 236 2.97 16.07 -0.74
CA PHE A 236 2.72 15.86 0.69
C PHE A 236 3.50 14.68 1.28
N LEU A 237 3.99 13.76 0.44
CA LEU A 237 4.94 12.71 0.86
C LEU A 237 6.16 13.31 1.58
N TRP A 238 6.74 14.37 1.03
CA TRP A 238 7.89 15.04 1.63
C TRP A 238 7.49 16.11 2.65
N VAL A 239 6.47 16.89 2.32
CA VAL A 239 6.11 18.09 3.12
C VAL A 239 5.51 17.71 4.46
N TYR A 240 4.71 16.65 4.52
CA TYR A 240 3.90 16.38 5.70
C TYR A 240 4.05 14.96 6.26
N TYR A 241 3.60 13.92 5.55
CA TYR A 241 3.40 12.64 6.20
C TYR A 241 4.48 11.57 5.94
N GLY A 242 5.42 11.77 5.04
CA GLY A 242 6.50 10.81 4.85
C GLY A 242 7.45 10.76 6.04
N PHE A 243 7.84 9.56 6.44
CA PHE A 243 8.83 9.38 7.50
C PHE A 243 10.18 9.97 7.07
N THR A 244 10.86 10.64 8.00
CA THR A 244 12.09 11.42 7.67
C THR A 244 13.19 10.60 7.02
N ALA A 245 13.35 9.33 7.42
CA ALA A 245 14.34 8.44 6.83
C ALA A 245 13.90 7.84 5.48
N SER A 246 12.67 8.07 5.02
CA SER A 246 12.19 7.61 3.73
C SER A 246 12.72 8.43 2.57
N SER A 247 12.81 7.79 1.41
CA SER A 247 13.07 8.45 0.13
C SER A 247 12.00 8.04 -0.88
N TYR A 248 11.60 8.98 -1.73
CA TYR A 248 10.69 8.76 -2.83
C TYR A 248 11.29 9.37 -4.10
N GLU A 249 11.27 8.65 -5.19
CA GLU A 249 11.87 9.07 -6.48
C GLU A 249 13.32 9.59 -6.32
N GLY A 250 14.09 8.92 -5.47
CA GLY A 250 15.49 9.28 -5.20
C GLY A 250 15.69 10.51 -4.30
N LEU A 251 14.62 11.15 -3.80
CA LEU A 251 14.71 12.32 -2.93
C LEU A 251 14.33 11.95 -1.49
N ASN A 252 15.27 12.12 -0.56
CA ASN A 252 15.07 11.86 0.85
C ASN A 252 14.19 12.94 1.51
N VAL A 253 13.29 12.53 2.41
CA VAL A 253 12.32 13.40 3.09
C VAL A 253 13.01 14.43 3.98
N GLU A 254 13.96 14.00 4.83
CA GLU A 254 14.69 14.90 5.73
C GLU A 254 15.47 15.94 4.95
N GLN A 255 16.19 15.52 3.91
CA GLN A 255 16.97 16.43 3.06
C GLN A 255 16.08 17.47 2.37
N MET A 256 14.90 17.06 1.90
CA MET A 256 13.94 17.98 1.28
C MET A 256 13.44 19.00 2.30
N ARG A 257 13.03 18.54 3.50
CA ARG A 257 12.55 19.44 4.57
C ARG A 257 13.65 20.42 5.02
N TYR A 258 14.89 19.94 5.17
CA TYR A 258 16.04 20.79 5.47
C TYR A 258 16.25 21.86 4.39
N ASN A 259 16.23 21.48 3.12
CA ASN A 259 16.38 22.41 2.01
C ASN A 259 15.25 23.45 1.96
N CYS A 260 14.01 23.07 2.26
CA CYS A 260 12.88 24.00 2.37
C CYS A 260 13.10 25.01 3.49
N GLY A 261 13.48 24.58 4.68
CA GLY A 261 13.77 25.44 5.81
C GLY A 261 14.91 26.42 5.52
N ALA A 262 16.00 25.93 4.93
CA ALA A 262 17.14 26.76 4.53
C ALA A 262 16.75 27.84 3.48
N ARG A 263 15.85 27.50 2.54
CA ARG A 263 15.35 28.49 1.55
C ARG A 263 14.41 29.52 2.18
N LEU A 264 13.56 29.11 3.14
CA LEU A 264 12.70 30.02 3.87
C LEU A 264 13.54 31.02 4.68
N ALA A 265 14.52 30.53 5.44
CA ALA A 265 15.41 31.38 6.24
C ALA A 265 16.18 32.42 5.39
N ARG A 266 16.60 32.05 4.16
CA ARG A 266 17.27 33.00 3.26
C ARG A 266 16.34 34.09 2.68
N ARG A 267 15.04 33.91 2.76
CA ARG A 267 14.02 34.87 2.27
C ARG A 267 13.43 35.70 3.38
N ASP A 268 13.77 35.37 4.64
CA ASP A 268 13.30 36.05 5.83
C ASP A 268 14.35 37.11 6.23
N ASP A 269 13.89 38.33 6.40
CA ASP A 269 14.74 39.47 6.86
C ASP A 269 14.76 39.61 8.37
N ALA A 270 14.07 38.73 9.11
CA ALA A 270 14.05 38.73 10.56
C ALA A 270 15.44 38.49 11.15
N GLN A 271 15.74 39.17 12.25
CA GLN A 271 16.97 38.98 13.03
C GLN A 271 16.60 38.43 14.43
N PRO A 272 16.32 37.10 14.49
CA PRO A 272 15.84 36.52 15.75
C PRO A 272 16.96 36.36 16.77
N ASP A 273 16.68 36.65 18.06
CA ASP A 273 17.57 36.30 19.18
C ASP A 273 17.54 34.78 19.46
N ILE A 274 16.38 34.16 19.25
CA ILE A 274 16.18 32.73 19.49
C ILE A 274 15.32 32.13 18.39
N VAL A 275 15.69 30.96 17.94
CA VAL A 275 14.90 30.13 17.01
C VAL A 275 14.55 28.81 17.67
N ALA A 276 13.28 28.46 17.68
CA ALA A 276 12.81 27.19 18.24
C ALA A 276 11.87 26.49 17.23
N GLY A 277 12.00 25.18 17.13
CA GLY A 277 11.03 24.35 16.40
C GLY A 277 9.76 24.18 17.24
N VAL A 278 8.60 24.28 16.59
CA VAL A 278 7.34 23.85 17.20
C VAL A 278 7.22 22.35 16.99
N PRO A 279 7.18 21.54 18.07
CA PRO A 279 7.00 20.10 17.94
C PRO A 279 5.58 19.78 17.46
N ASP A 280 5.47 18.72 16.67
CA ASP A 280 4.20 18.18 16.17
C ASP A 280 3.58 17.23 17.20
#